data_677209cf1f682a7eccb208fce2ab3159
#
_entry.id   677209cf1f682a7eccb208fce2ab3159
#
_cell.length_a   1.000
_cell.length_b   1.000
_cell.length_c   1.000
_cell.angle_alpha   90.00
_cell.angle_beta   90.00
_cell.angle_gamma   90.00
#
_symmetry.space_group_name_H-M   'P 1'
#
loop_
_entity.id
_entity.type
_entity.pdbx_description
1 polymer ?
#
loop_
_entity_poly.entity_id
_entity_poly.type
_entity_poly.pdbx_seq_one_letter_code
_entity_poly.pdbx_strand_id
1 'polypeptide(L)'
;MGAALPALRAPALSEMSLRVSAAAAFDGSRPEPEADDPAPNPAVDAFVRELLVALLKAGGDPTKAENELIDVLSRAHAAGQLNPVLQALVADPRVIAHLPPMPAEKRALFAAQFAFMVGAELEGAGRIPGTKPFESWSDMSRRQSALIAAGSFAPRGPGEKSLFTEPGFIKEYEALTGSLFTGGNTAKPLIDGPVSFKVRFGLMRKATKSIHIQSWAFYDDATGNAAADLLIAKKAEGLGVKIMVDGKTASVHGASVLARMATAGVEIVYFNDASRKYDGLHTKILLVDGVHAIVGGMNFGDDYSHMGPGPKWRDTDLYYRGKVVAQTSRFMTALWNSQVSAQGLSHGLMSPVVAASAAGKARLSFLADDPEGEATIMLAYLKAIAGAGTVINIENAYLITMPQLKAALLDALRRGVKVNILTNSAESIDEPIVIAPILASLPELIAAGATVGLKRGDTVHSKFMTVDGLFSIVGSFNLHPRSIRYEFELVVSALDARLAAALDRAFAADMAAALPVTDPAALDIPDSPLTRIVQRYLYNQL
;
A
#
# COMPACT_ATOMS: atom_id res chain seq x y z
N MET A 1 9.78 24.75 35.88
CA MET A 1 9.29 23.47 36.44
C MET A 1 8.88 22.64 35.26
N GLY A 2 9.79 21.77 34.81
CA GLY A 2 9.57 20.87 33.68
C GLY A 2 8.81 19.62 34.17
N ALA A 3 7.59 19.44 33.71
CA ALA A 3 6.92 18.16 33.85
C ALA A 3 7.55 17.18 32.85
N ALA A 4 8.25 16.19 33.36
CA ALA A 4 8.71 15.05 32.56
C ALA A 4 7.48 14.34 31.99
N LEU A 5 7.41 14.26 30.66
CA LEU A 5 6.43 13.42 29.97
C LEU A 5 6.66 11.95 30.37
N PRO A 6 5.59 11.20 30.68
CA PRO A 6 5.77 9.78 30.98
C PRO A 6 6.30 9.06 29.73
N ALA A 7 7.33 8.24 29.89
CA ALA A 7 7.83 7.36 28.86
C ALA A 7 6.65 6.48 28.36
N LEU A 8 6.30 6.61 27.09
CA LEU A 8 5.32 5.76 26.43
C LEU A 8 5.92 4.34 26.34
N ARG A 9 5.59 3.49 27.29
CA ARG A 9 5.82 2.05 27.14
C ARG A 9 4.88 1.57 26.04
N ALA A 10 5.45 1.01 24.97
CA ALA A 10 4.67 0.23 24.03
C ALA A 10 3.85 -0.82 24.81
N PRO A 11 2.54 -0.98 24.53
CA PRO A 11 1.79 -2.09 25.11
C PRO A 11 2.54 -3.38 24.77
N ALA A 12 2.65 -4.28 25.75
CA ALA A 12 3.25 -5.58 25.52
C ALA A 12 2.54 -6.22 24.34
N LEU A 13 3.28 -6.83 23.41
CA LEU A 13 2.75 -7.51 22.21
C LEU A 13 1.61 -8.50 22.49
N SER A 14 1.40 -8.86 23.77
CA SER A 14 0.32 -9.71 24.27
C SER A 14 -1.08 -9.09 24.25
N GLU A 15 -1.21 -7.76 24.17
CA GLU A 15 -2.51 -7.06 24.15
C GLU A 15 -2.88 -6.51 22.77
N MET A 16 -1.92 -6.49 21.83
CA MET A 16 -2.21 -6.12 20.45
C MET A 16 -2.97 -7.26 19.79
N SER A 17 -4.26 -7.06 19.53
CA SER A 17 -4.99 -7.96 18.65
C SER A 17 -4.28 -7.96 17.31
N LEU A 18 -3.61 -9.07 16.97
CA LEU A 18 -3.08 -9.33 15.64
C LEU A 18 -4.24 -9.33 14.64
N ARG A 19 -4.67 -8.16 14.22
CA ARG A 19 -5.41 -7.96 12.98
C ARG A 19 -4.38 -7.93 11.88
N VAL A 20 -3.76 -9.09 11.62
CA VAL A 20 -2.86 -9.22 10.48
C VAL A 20 -3.73 -9.14 9.25
N SER A 21 -3.47 -8.18 8.38
CA SER A 21 -4.11 -8.14 7.07
C SER A 21 -3.87 -9.47 6.37
N ALA A 22 -4.96 -10.17 6.09
CA ALA A 22 -4.93 -11.50 5.48
C ALA A 22 -4.50 -11.47 4.01
N ALA A 23 -4.05 -10.31 3.51
CA ALA A 23 -3.63 -10.11 2.13
C ALA A 23 -2.40 -10.92 1.73
N ALA A 24 -1.62 -11.41 2.68
CA ALA A 24 -0.38 -12.11 2.38
C ALA A 24 -0.51 -13.64 2.26
N ALA A 25 -1.68 -14.23 2.47
CA ALA A 25 -1.76 -15.66 2.65
C ALA A 25 -2.91 -16.30 1.89
N PHE A 26 -2.81 -16.47 0.56
CA PHE A 26 -3.62 -17.51 -0.05
C PHE A 26 -3.07 -17.98 -1.42
N ASP A 27 -2.52 -19.16 -1.43
CA ASP A 27 -2.67 -20.14 -2.47
C ASP A 27 -4.13 -20.63 -2.42
N GLY A 28 -4.86 -20.58 -3.57
CA GLY A 28 -6.32 -20.75 -3.67
C GLY A 28 -6.93 -22.10 -3.24
N SER A 29 -6.32 -22.81 -2.29
CA SER A 29 -6.89 -23.97 -1.64
C SER A 29 -7.61 -23.56 -0.36
N ARG A 30 -8.95 -23.68 -0.33
CA ARG A 30 -9.73 -23.63 0.90
C ARG A 30 -9.14 -24.60 1.92
N PRO A 31 -8.98 -24.22 3.20
CA PRO A 31 -8.94 -25.23 4.25
C PRO A 31 -10.35 -25.83 4.34
N GLU A 32 -10.50 -27.10 3.98
CA GLU A 32 -11.67 -27.88 4.42
C GLU A 32 -11.66 -27.97 5.95
N PRO A 33 -12.84 -27.94 6.61
CA PRO A 33 -12.90 -28.08 8.06
C PRO A 33 -12.51 -29.52 8.43
N GLU A 34 -11.58 -29.61 9.37
CA GLU A 34 -11.26 -30.78 10.20
C GLU A 34 -11.31 -32.14 9.52
N ALA A 35 -10.17 -32.53 8.96
CA ALA A 35 -9.79 -33.94 8.91
C ALA A 35 -8.63 -34.16 9.89
N ASP A 36 -8.61 -35.32 10.51
CA ASP A 36 -7.61 -35.86 11.43
C ASP A 36 -6.20 -35.33 11.21
N ASP A 37 -5.39 -35.23 12.28
CA ASP A 37 -3.97 -34.87 12.24
C ASP A 37 -3.32 -35.37 10.92
N PRO A 38 -2.83 -34.47 10.06
CA PRO A 38 -2.32 -34.89 8.76
C PRO A 38 -1.21 -35.91 8.99
N ALA A 39 -1.29 -37.04 8.28
CA ALA A 39 -0.29 -38.09 8.37
C ALA A 39 1.12 -37.48 8.26
N PRO A 40 2.10 -37.92 9.08
CA PRO A 40 3.43 -37.34 9.11
C PRO A 40 4.00 -37.25 7.69
N ASN A 41 4.38 -36.04 7.26
CA ASN A 41 5.02 -35.85 5.94
C ASN A 41 6.53 -35.86 6.13
N PRO A 42 7.21 -36.97 5.77
CA PRO A 42 8.64 -37.12 6.01
C PRO A 42 9.50 -36.03 5.38
N ALA A 43 9.05 -35.41 4.28
CA ALA A 43 9.76 -34.33 3.62
C ALA A 43 9.66 -33.03 4.45
N VAL A 44 8.49 -32.71 4.99
CA VAL A 44 8.30 -31.57 5.90
C VAL A 44 9.15 -31.76 7.14
N ASP A 45 9.10 -32.92 7.77
CA ASP A 45 9.89 -33.23 8.96
C ASP A 45 11.40 -33.12 8.73
N ALA A 46 11.87 -33.46 7.52
CA ALA A 46 13.28 -33.32 7.15
C ALA A 46 13.68 -31.83 7.10
N PHE A 47 12.91 -30.98 6.42
CA PHE A 47 13.17 -29.54 6.34
C PHE A 47 13.10 -28.86 7.72
N VAL A 48 12.10 -29.20 8.55
CA VAL A 48 11.98 -28.68 9.91
C VAL A 48 13.21 -29.05 10.76
N ARG A 49 13.68 -30.30 10.69
CA ARG A 49 14.89 -30.72 11.39
C ARG A 49 16.13 -29.95 10.93
N GLU A 50 16.29 -29.73 9.63
CA GLU A 50 17.42 -28.97 9.10
C GLU A 50 17.39 -27.52 9.58
N LEU A 51 16.23 -26.85 9.56
CA LEU A 51 16.05 -25.48 10.08
C LEU A 51 16.38 -25.39 11.57
N LEU A 52 15.88 -26.35 12.36
CA LEU A 52 16.15 -26.40 13.80
C LEU A 52 17.63 -26.65 14.10
N VAL A 53 18.31 -27.53 13.34
CA VAL A 53 19.75 -27.77 13.48
C VAL A 53 20.55 -26.53 13.13
N ALA A 54 20.20 -25.80 12.05
CA ALA A 54 20.86 -24.56 11.68
C ALA A 54 20.71 -23.49 12.79
N LEU A 55 19.50 -23.31 13.32
CA LEU A 55 19.22 -22.40 14.42
C LEU A 55 19.97 -22.76 15.72
N LEU A 56 20.01 -24.06 16.06
CA LEU A 56 20.72 -24.53 17.26
C LEU A 56 22.23 -24.31 17.16
N LYS A 57 22.83 -24.63 15.99
CA LYS A 57 24.25 -24.34 15.73
C LYS A 57 24.60 -22.85 15.85
N ALA A 58 23.68 -21.99 15.49
CA ALA A 58 23.82 -20.54 15.59
C ALA A 58 23.52 -19.98 16.99
N GLY A 59 23.25 -20.85 17.98
CA GLY A 59 22.91 -20.43 19.34
C GLY A 59 21.56 -19.71 19.43
N GLY A 60 20.62 -20.03 18.52
CA GLY A 60 19.32 -19.36 18.43
C GLY A 60 19.35 -18.00 17.70
N ASP A 61 20.51 -17.60 17.16
CA ASP A 61 20.64 -16.36 16.38
C ASP A 61 20.50 -16.64 14.88
N PRO A 62 19.34 -16.33 14.24
CA PRO A 62 19.10 -16.64 12.83
C PRO A 62 20.06 -15.90 11.89
N THR A 63 20.66 -14.78 12.32
CA THR A 63 21.59 -14.02 11.48
C THR A 63 22.92 -14.74 11.28
N LYS A 64 23.31 -15.59 12.23
CA LYS A 64 24.51 -16.43 12.14
C LYS A 64 24.29 -17.68 11.28
N ALA A 65 23.04 -18.12 11.10
CA ALA A 65 22.64 -19.26 10.27
C ALA A 65 22.06 -18.83 8.92
N GLU A 66 22.19 -17.56 8.55
CA GLU A 66 21.49 -16.95 7.41
C GLU A 66 21.54 -17.79 6.13
N ASN A 67 22.73 -18.16 5.67
CA ASN A 67 22.90 -18.90 4.43
C ASN A 67 22.28 -20.30 4.48
N GLU A 68 22.41 -21.00 5.63
CA GLU A 68 21.85 -22.31 5.85
C GLU A 68 20.32 -22.26 5.89
N LEU A 69 19.74 -21.27 6.56
CA LEU A 69 18.29 -21.06 6.62
C LEU A 69 17.72 -20.74 5.25
N ILE A 70 18.33 -19.82 4.50
CA ILE A 70 17.92 -19.46 3.15
C ILE A 70 17.97 -20.67 2.21
N ASP A 71 19.01 -21.49 2.29
CA ASP A 71 19.13 -22.70 1.47
C ASP A 71 17.98 -23.67 1.75
N VAL A 72 17.72 -23.98 3.02
CA VAL A 72 16.64 -24.90 3.41
C VAL A 72 15.27 -24.37 2.98
N LEU A 73 15.01 -23.08 3.24
CA LEU A 73 13.74 -22.43 2.86
C LEU A 73 13.56 -22.40 1.33
N SER A 74 14.62 -22.15 0.56
CA SER A 74 14.59 -22.17 -0.91
C SER A 74 14.25 -23.56 -1.43
N ARG A 75 14.85 -24.63 -0.88
CA ARG A 75 14.53 -26.01 -1.24
C ARG A 75 13.10 -26.38 -0.86
N ALA A 76 12.64 -25.98 0.32
CA ALA A 76 11.26 -26.19 0.75
C ALA A 76 10.25 -25.46 -0.16
N HIS A 77 10.56 -24.24 -0.57
CA HIS A 77 9.74 -23.48 -1.54
C HIS A 77 9.70 -24.20 -2.90
N ALA A 78 10.86 -24.57 -3.44
CA ALA A 78 10.95 -25.29 -4.72
C ALA A 78 10.20 -26.63 -4.73
N ALA A 79 10.12 -27.28 -3.56
CA ALA A 79 9.36 -28.52 -3.37
C ALA A 79 7.85 -28.29 -3.11
N GLY A 80 7.37 -27.03 -3.08
CA GLY A 80 5.98 -26.69 -2.71
C GLY A 80 5.65 -26.95 -1.24
N GLN A 81 6.65 -27.08 -0.37
CA GLN A 81 6.49 -27.46 1.04
C GLN A 81 6.71 -26.29 2.01
N LEU A 82 6.93 -25.05 1.52
CA LEU A 82 7.29 -23.92 2.37
C LEU A 82 6.24 -23.65 3.46
N ASN A 83 4.95 -23.60 3.09
CA ASN A 83 3.87 -23.35 4.05
C ASN A 83 3.74 -24.48 5.08
N PRO A 84 3.63 -25.77 4.72
CA PRO A 84 3.64 -26.86 5.69
C PRO A 84 4.88 -26.85 6.60
N VAL A 85 6.06 -26.55 6.08
CA VAL A 85 7.31 -26.48 6.86
C VAL A 85 7.22 -25.37 7.91
N LEU A 86 6.78 -24.17 7.53
CA LEU A 86 6.65 -23.05 8.46
C LEU A 86 5.52 -23.27 9.46
N GLN A 87 4.42 -23.90 9.07
CA GLN A 87 3.37 -24.32 10.01
C GLN A 87 3.88 -25.28 11.08
N ALA A 88 4.63 -26.31 10.66
CA ALA A 88 5.24 -27.26 11.58
C ALA A 88 6.31 -26.58 12.47
N LEU A 89 7.09 -25.63 11.92
CA LEU A 89 8.10 -24.90 12.67
C LEU A 89 7.47 -24.04 13.77
N VAL A 90 6.40 -23.29 13.48
CA VAL A 90 5.72 -22.45 14.50
C VAL A 90 4.86 -23.25 15.49
N ALA A 91 4.65 -24.53 15.23
CA ALA A 91 4.05 -25.47 16.16
C ALA A 91 5.08 -26.12 17.10
N ASP A 92 6.38 -26.04 16.79
CA ASP A 92 7.44 -26.63 17.62
C ASP A 92 7.57 -25.85 18.94
N PRO A 93 7.54 -26.54 20.12
CA PRO A 93 7.64 -25.89 21.43
C PRO A 93 8.89 -25.01 21.61
N ARG A 94 10.00 -25.36 20.92
CA ARG A 94 11.25 -24.60 20.97
C ARG A 94 11.14 -23.27 20.24
N VAL A 95 10.32 -23.20 19.19
CA VAL A 95 10.06 -21.98 18.43
C VAL A 95 8.98 -21.15 19.11
N ILE A 96 7.91 -21.79 19.62
CA ILE A 96 6.81 -21.13 20.34
C ILE A 96 7.34 -20.28 21.50
N ALA A 97 8.39 -20.76 22.20
CA ALA A 97 9.00 -20.02 23.33
C ALA A 97 9.56 -18.64 22.89
N HIS A 98 9.80 -18.41 21.61
CA HIS A 98 10.35 -17.17 21.06
C HIS A 98 9.33 -16.35 20.25
N LEU A 99 8.09 -16.88 20.09
CA LEU A 99 7.01 -16.16 19.42
C LEU A 99 6.18 -15.35 20.43
N PRO A 100 5.54 -14.26 19.98
CA PRO A 100 4.54 -13.60 20.81
C PRO A 100 3.44 -14.58 21.25
N PRO A 101 2.89 -14.46 22.47
CA PRO A 101 1.77 -15.28 22.91
C PRO A 101 0.58 -15.17 21.95
N MET A 102 0.17 -16.28 21.33
CA MET A 102 -0.99 -16.33 20.42
C MET A 102 -1.66 -17.69 20.42
N PRO A 103 -2.99 -17.76 20.19
CA PRO A 103 -3.73 -19.01 20.01
C PRO A 103 -3.21 -19.84 18.83
N ALA A 104 -3.46 -21.15 18.85
CA ALA A 104 -2.96 -22.07 17.82
C ALA A 104 -3.45 -21.71 16.41
N GLU A 105 -4.74 -21.36 16.28
CA GLU A 105 -5.34 -20.91 15.03
C GLU A 105 -4.67 -19.65 14.46
N LYS A 106 -4.29 -18.69 15.32
CA LYS A 106 -3.54 -17.50 14.91
C LYS A 106 -2.11 -17.82 14.49
N ARG A 107 -1.48 -18.84 15.12
CA ARG A 107 -0.15 -19.30 14.68
C ARG A 107 -0.17 -19.90 13.27
N ALA A 108 -1.21 -20.68 12.94
CA ALA A 108 -1.35 -21.24 11.60
C ALA A 108 -1.50 -20.14 10.52
N LEU A 109 -2.34 -19.13 10.81
CA LEU A 109 -2.49 -17.96 9.93
C LEU A 109 -1.18 -17.18 9.80
N PHE A 110 -0.51 -16.90 10.92
CA PHE A 110 0.82 -16.26 10.93
C PHE A 110 1.84 -17.03 10.09
N ALA A 111 1.88 -18.37 10.23
CA ALA A 111 2.78 -19.19 9.44
C ALA A 111 2.50 -19.10 7.93
N ALA A 112 1.23 -19.11 7.53
CA ALA A 112 0.84 -19.00 6.14
C ALA A 112 1.23 -17.64 5.54
N GLN A 113 1.02 -16.56 6.29
CA GLN A 113 1.44 -15.20 5.88
C GLN A 113 2.96 -15.08 5.79
N PHE A 114 3.66 -15.61 6.80
CA PHE A 114 5.11 -15.61 6.82
C PHE A 114 5.68 -16.45 5.66
N ALA A 115 5.07 -17.59 5.34
CA ALA A 115 5.43 -18.40 4.18
C ALA A 115 5.26 -17.64 2.86
N PHE A 116 4.18 -16.88 2.72
CA PHE A 116 3.96 -16.03 1.55
C PHE A 116 5.06 -14.96 1.43
N MET A 117 5.36 -14.25 2.51
CA MET A 117 6.39 -13.20 2.53
C MET A 117 7.78 -13.78 2.23
N VAL A 118 8.14 -14.89 2.86
CA VAL A 118 9.41 -15.60 2.62
C VAL A 118 9.51 -16.08 1.18
N GLY A 119 8.45 -16.66 0.64
CA GLY A 119 8.41 -17.12 -0.76
C GLY A 119 8.64 -15.96 -1.74
N ALA A 120 7.98 -14.83 -1.52
CA ALA A 120 8.16 -13.63 -2.33
C ALA A 120 9.60 -13.10 -2.27
N GLU A 121 10.20 -13.04 -1.08
CA GLU A 121 11.60 -12.62 -0.94
C GLU A 121 12.58 -13.57 -1.62
N LEU A 122 12.36 -14.88 -1.53
CA LEU A 122 13.20 -15.88 -2.21
C LEU A 122 13.12 -15.73 -3.74
N GLU A 123 11.93 -15.49 -4.28
CA GLU A 123 11.76 -15.20 -5.72
C GLU A 123 12.43 -13.87 -6.09
N GLY A 124 12.15 -12.79 -5.35
CA GLY A 124 12.72 -11.47 -5.59
C GLY A 124 14.25 -11.40 -5.41
N ALA A 125 14.82 -12.31 -4.61
CA ALA A 125 16.27 -12.47 -4.48
C ALA A 125 16.89 -13.39 -5.55
N GLY A 126 16.10 -13.96 -6.48
CA GLY A 126 16.57 -14.91 -7.48
C GLY A 126 17.07 -16.23 -6.89
N ARG A 127 16.55 -16.60 -5.69
CA ARG A 127 16.95 -17.84 -5.00
C ARG A 127 16.14 -19.07 -5.45
N ILE A 128 15.11 -18.85 -6.26
CA ILE A 128 14.27 -19.91 -6.83
C ILE A 128 14.70 -20.15 -8.28
N PRO A 129 14.86 -21.42 -8.73
CA PRO A 129 15.23 -21.72 -10.10
C PRO A 129 14.29 -21.04 -11.12
N GLY A 130 14.88 -20.35 -12.10
CA GLY A 130 14.13 -19.63 -13.13
C GLY A 130 13.74 -18.21 -12.80
N THR A 131 13.91 -17.76 -11.55
CA THR A 131 13.68 -16.37 -11.17
C THR A 131 14.93 -15.50 -11.32
N LYS A 132 14.74 -14.20 -11.50
CA LYS A 132 15.83 -13.21 -11.55
C LYS A 132 15.74 -12.32 -10.31
N PRO A 133 16.90 -11.96 -9.71
CA PRO A 133 16.88 -11.04 -8.58
C PRO A 133 16.36 -9.67 -9.01
N PHE A 134 15.65 -9.01 -8.11
CA PHE A 134 15.32 -7.61 -8.26
C PHE A 134 16.58 -6.74 -8.35
N GLU A 135 16.48 -5.62 -9.03
CA GLU A 135 17.49 -4.55 -8.93
C GLU A 135 17.71 -4.23 -7.44
N SER A 136 18.96 -4.11 -7.01
CA SER A 136 19.23 -3.76 -5.61
C SER A 136 18.70 -2.36 -5.27
N TRP A 137 18.29 -2.13 -4.02
CA TRP A 137 17.83 -0.80 -3.59
C TRP A 137 18.90 0.28 -3.77
N SER A 138 20.17 -0.06 -3.63
CA SER A 138 21.28 0.87 -3.88
C SER A 138 21.44 1.22 -5.36
N ASP A 139 21.23 0.26 -6.26
CA ASP A 139 21.30 0.50 -7.70
C ASP A 139 20.11 1.33 -8.17
N MET A 140 18.90 0.96 -7.75
CA MET A 140 17.68 1.73 -8.00
C MET A 140 17.82 3.18 -7.49
N SER A 141 18.31 3.34 -6.27
CA SER A 141 18.54 4.66 -5.67
C SER A 141 19.51 5.49 -6.50
N ARG A 142 20.64 4.92 -6.91
CA ARG A 142 21.61 5.61 -7.77
C ARG A 142 21.00 6.00 -9.12
N ARG A 143 20.30 5.08 -9.76
CA ARG A 143 19.67 5.28 -11.06
C ARG A 143 18.59 6.36 -10.98
N GLN A 144 17.66 6.26 -10.02
CA GLN A 144 16.57 7.24 -9.86
C GLN A 144 17.11 8.62 -9.45
N SER A 145 18.08 8.69 -8.55
CA SER A 145 18.73 9.95 -8.18
C SER A 145 19.45 10.60 -9.37
N ALA A 146 20.11 9.80 -10.22
CA ALA A 146 20.74 10.31 -11.44
C ALA A 146 19.70 10.86 -12.44
N LEU A 147 18.55 10.20 -12.60
CA LEU A 147 17.45 10.70 -13.43
C LEU A 147 16.91 12.05 -12.95
N ILE A 148 16.76 12.22 -11.63
CA ILE A 148 16.33 13.50 -11.04
C ILE A 148 17.38 14.58 -11.24
N ALA A 149 18.66 14.26 -11.02
CA ALA A 149 19.79 15.20 -11.15
C ALA A 149 20.08 15.60 -12.61
N ALA A 150 19.69 14.80 -13.58
CA ALA A 150 19.82 15.13 -15.01
C ALA A 150 18.86 16.23 -15.46
N GLY A 151 17.92 16.66 -14.62
CA GLY A 151 17.02 17.77 -14.90
C GLY A 151 17.77 19.10 -15.02
N SER A 152 17.20 20.03 -15.80
CA SER A 152 17.80 21.35 -16.08
C SER A 152 17.60 22.36 -14.93
N PHE A 153 16.77 22.03 -13.94
CA PHE A 153 16.43 22.94 -12.86
C PHE A 153 17.19 22.60 -11.59
N ALA A 154 18.03 23.53 -11.12
CA ALA A 154 18.62 23.42 -9.80
C ALA A 154 17.53 23.48 -8.72
N PRO A 155 17.62 22.65 -7.66
CA PRO A 155 16.74 22.73 -6.52
C PRO A 155 16.78 24.14 -5.88
N ARG A 156 15.62 24.60 -5.42
CA ARG A 156 15.46 25.93 -4.78
C ARG A 156 15.38 25.82 -3.26
N GLY A 157 15.60 26.96 -2.60
CA GLY A 157 15.50 27.12 -1.17
C GLY A 157 14.39 28.09 -0.75
N PRO A 158 14.23 28.33 0.56
CA PRO A 158 13.23 29.24 1.10
C PRO A 158 13.35 30.65 0.51
N GLY A 159 12.22 31.25 0.13
CA GLY A 159 12.15 32.58 -0.48
C GLY A 159 12.20 32.60 -1.99
N GLU A 160 12.54 31.49 -2.65
CA GLU A 160 12.46 31.36 -4.09
C GLU A 160 11.08 30.85 -4.53
N LYS A 161 10.70 31.15 -5.79
CA LYS A 161 9.44 30.61 -6.35
C LYS A 161 9.56 29.10 -6.51
N SER A 162 8.50 28.38 -6.15
CA SER A 162 8.39 26.95 -6.36
C SER A 162 8.66 26.58 -7.83
N LEU A 163 9.40 25.51 -8.07
CA LEU A 163 9.64 25.00 -9.42
C LEU A 163 8.35 24.57 -10.13
N PHE A 164 7.31 24.28 -9.39
CA PHE A 164 5.98 23.98 -9.97
C PHE A 164 5.32 25.18 -10.69
N THR A 165 5.88 26.38 -10.58
CA THR A 165 5.50 27.54 -11.41
C THR A 165 6.22 27.57 -12.75
N GLU A 166 7.22 26.74 -12.97
CA GLU A 166 8.06 26.70 -14.18
C GLU A 166 7.53 25.64 -15.19
N PRO A 167 7.06 26.03 -16.37
CA PRO A 167 6.54 25.07 -17.36
C PRO A 167 7.57 24.03 -17.80
N GLY A 168 8.87 24.39 -17.83
CA GLY A 168 9.95 23.46 -18.16
C GLY A 168 10.11 22.35 -17.12
N PHE A 169 10.01 22.70 -15.84
CA PHE A 169 10.05 21.72 -14.74
C PHE A 169 8.90 20.71 -14.83
N ILE A 170 7.70 21.20 -15.19
CA ILE A 170 6.54 20.33 -15.39
C ILE A 170 6.76 19.37 -16.57
N LYS A 171 7.39 19.82 -17.67
CA LYS A 171 7.74 18.94 -18.80
C LYS A 171 8.76 17.86 -18.40
N GLU A 172 9.73 18.19 -17.55
CA GLU A 172 10.66 17.19 -17.01
C GLU A 172 9.93 16.18 -16.12
N TYR A 173 8.99 16.63 -15.28
CA TYR A 173 8.14 15.75 -14.50
C TYR A 173 7.33 14.79 -15.39
N GLU A 174 6.68 15.31 -16.43
CA GLU A 174 5.91 14.53 -17.40
C GLU A 174 6.80 13.51 -18.15
N ALA A 175 8.00 13.89 -18.52
CA ALA A 175 8.95 13.01 -19.20
C ALA A 175 9.44 11.87 -18.29
N LEU A 176 9.71 12.16 -17.01
CA LEU A 176 10.16 11.17 -16.03
C LEU A 176 9.05 10.16 -15.67
N THR A 177 7.82 10.63 -15.60
CA THR A 177 6.69 9.80 -15.15
C THR A 177 5.90 9.14 -16.28
N GLY A 178 6.16 9.55 -17.52
CA GLY A 178 5.39 9.10 -18.68
C GLY A 178 3.93 9.58 -18.71
N SER A 179 3.51 10.43 -17.77
CA SER A 179 2.13 10.89 -17.64
C SER A 179 2.00 12.41 -17.77
N LEU A 180 1.09 12.84 -18.64
CA LEU A 180 0.89 14.25 -18.99
C LEU A 180 -0.15 14.93 -18.08
N PHE A 181 0.15 16.16 -17.67
CA PHE A 181 -0.85 17.01 -17.02
C PHE A 181 -1.89 17.49 -18.04
N THR A 182 -3.12 17.10 -17.83
CA THR A 182 -4.27 17.61 -18.59
C THR A 182 -4.95 18.73 -17.83
N GLY A 183 -5.23 19.84 -18.49
CA GLY A 183 -6.09 20.91 -17.96
C GLY A 183 -7.58 20.57 -18.13
N GLY A 184 -8.44 21.42 -17.60
CA GLY A 184 -9.89 21.25 -17.76
C GLY A 184 -10.49 20.20 -16.81
N ASN A 185 -9.93 20.06 -15.60
CA ASN A 185 -10.45 19.14 -14.60
C ASN A 185 -11.00 19.87 -13.36
N THR A 186 -11.92 19.20 -12.67
CA THR A 186 -12.30 19.52 -11.28
C THR A 186 -11.71 18.45 -10.39
N ALA A 187 -11.13 18.85 -9.26
CA ALA A 187 -10.65 17.95 -8.23
C ALA A 187 -11.17 18.38 -6.86
N LYS A 188 -11.50 17.42 -6.01
CA LYS A 188 -11.96 17.66 -4.65
C LYS A 188 -11.45 16.54 -3.73
N PRO A 189 -10.74 16.85 -2.64
CA PRO A 189 -10.37 15.85 -1.66
C PRO A 189 -11.63 15.44 -0.88
N LEU A 190 -11.76 14.16 -0.63
CA LEU A 190 -12.80 13.56 0.18
C LEU A 190 -12.12 13.05 1.45
N ILE A 191 -12.19 13.86 2.49
CA ILE A 191 -11.54 13.58 3.76
C ILE A 191 -12.47 12.74 4.60
N ASP A 192 -11.99 11.58 5.00
CA ASP A 192 -12.68 10.54 5.78
C ASP A 192 -13.88 9.86 5.11
N GLY A 193 -14.15 8.67 5.64
CA GLY A 193 -15.20 7.78 5.15
C GLY A 193 -16.57 8.40 5.00
N PRO A 194 -17.11 9.11 6.01
CA PRO A 194 -18.45 9.69 5.90
C PRO A 194 -18.60 10.66 4.71
N VAL A 195 -17.55 11.39 4.37
CA VAL A 195 -17.55 12.29 3.21
C VAL A 195 -17.40 11.50 1.91
N SER A 196 -16.43 10.58 1.85
CA SER A 196 -16.15 9.81 0.65
C SER A 196 -17.31 8.87 0.28
N PHE A 197 -17.81 8.10 1.23
CA PHE A 197 -18.89 7.14 0.95
C PHE A 197 -20.22 7.80 0.64
N LYS A 198 -20.51 8.98 1.21
CA LYS A 198 -21.64 9.79 0.76
C LYS A 198 -21.55 10.13 -0.74
N VAL A 199 -20.36 10.50 -1.22
CA VAL A 199 -20.13 10.82 -2.64
C VAL A 199 -20.13 9.54 -3.48
N ARG A 200 -19.42 8.47 -3.06
CA ARG A 200 -19.39 7.17 -3.75
C ARG A 200 -20.79 6.62 -3.97
N PHE A 201 -21.59 6.46 -2.91
CA PHE A 201 -22.98 5.99 -3.03
C PHE A 201 -23.86 6.95 -3.83
N GLY A 202 -23.65 8.26 -3.68
CA GLY A 202 -24.37 9.28 -4.45
C GLY A 202 -24.13 9.16 -5.95
N LEU A 203 -22.90 8.92 -6.39
CA LEU A 203 -22.53 8.72 -7.78
C LEU A 203 -23.09 7.39 -8.32
N MET A 204 -22.92 6.30 -7.57
CA MET A 204 -23.45 4.99 -7.98
C MET A 204 -24.97 4.99 -8.12
N ARG A 205 -25.72 5.63 -7.20
CA ARG A 205 -27.19 5.78 -7.34
C ARG A 205 -27.61 6.54 -8.60
N LYS A 206 -26.82 7.54 -8.99
CA LYS A 206 -27.10 8.39 -10.17
C LYS A 206 -26.54 7.84 -11.48
N ALA A 207 -25.81 6.74 -11.42
CA ALA A 207 -25.24 6.11 -12.60
C ALA A 207 -26.33 5.72 -13.61
N THR A 208 -26.05 5.97 -14.90
CA THR A 208 -26.98 5.74 -16.01
C THR A 208 -26.43 4.82 -17.09
N LYS A 209 -25.11 4.54 -17.07
CA LYS A 209 -24.43 3.73 -18.11
C LYS A 209 -23.58 2.62 -17.49
N SER A 210 -22.65 2.98 -16.60
CA SER A 210 -21.70 2.00 -16.08
C SER A 210 -21.16 2.38 -14.71
N ILE A 211 -20.81 1.36 -13.94
CA ILE A 211 -20.05 1.48 -12.69
C ILE A 211 -18.90 0.49 -12.77
N HIS A 212 -17.67 1.01 -12.77
CA HIS A 212 -16.47 0.20 -12.77
C HIS A 212 -15.69 0.45 -11.48
N ILE A 213 -15.33 -0.63 -10.77
CA ILE A 213 -14.61 -0.58 -9.50
C ILE A 213 -13.34 -1.40 -9.63
N GLN A 214 -12.23 -0.86 -9.16
CA GLN A 214 -11.05 -1.62 -8.72
C GLN A 214 -10.88 -1.38 -7.23
N SER A 215 -10.63 -2.44 -6.46
CA SER A 215 -10.41 -2.35 -5.01
C SER A 215 -9.50 -3.48 -4.57
N TRP A 216 -8.60 -3.19 -3.65
CA TRP A 216 -7.81 -4.25 -3.02
C TRP A 216 -8.72 -5.21 -2.23
N ALA A 217 -9.68 -4.67 -1.47
CA ALA A 217 -10.64 -5.46 -0.70
C ALA A 217 -12.07 -4.94 -0.86
N PHE A 218 -13.02 -5.88 -0.75
CA PHE A 218 -14.45 -5.61 -0.66
C PHE A 218 -14.97 -6.48 0.48
N TYR A 219 -15.39 -5.88 1.59
CA TYR A 219 -15.59 -6.61 2.85
C TYR A 219 -17.01 -7.16 2.99
N ASP A 220 -17.15 -8.29 3.71
CA ASP A 220 -18.44 -8.88 4.12
C ASP A 220 -19.00 -8.17 5.37
N ASP A 221 -19.14 -6.84 5.31
CA ASP A 221 -19.59 -5.97 6.38
C ASP A 221 -20.76 -5.06 5.96
N ALA A 222 -21.16 -4.12 6.81
CA ALA A 222 -22.29 -3.23 6.51
C ALA A 222 -22.04 -2.40 5.24
N THR A 223 -20.83 -1.89 5.05
CA THR A 223 -20.45 -1.08 3.88
C THR A 223 -20.45 -1.91 2.61
N GLY A 224 -19.78 -3.05 2.63
CA GLY A 224 -19.73 -3.95 1.47
C GLY A 224 -21.10 -4.44 1.08
N ASN A 225 -21.93 -4.82 2.04
CA ASN A 225 -23.31 -5.25 1.76
C ASN A 225 -24.17 -4.13 1.19
N ALA A 226 -24.12 -2.91 1.75
CA ALA A 226 -24.85 -1.76 1.22
C ALA A 226 -24.40 -1.39 -0.21
N ALA A 227 -23.09 -1.48 -0.49
CA ALA A 227 -22.59 -1.27 -1.85
C ALA A 227 -23.05 -2.37 -2.80
N ALA A 228 -23.02 -3.63 -2.37
CA ALA A 228 -23.48 -4.75 -3.18
C ALA A 228 -24.97 -4.65 -3.54
N ASP A 229 -25.82 -4.30 -2.58
CA ASP A 229 -27.27 -4.09 -2.85
C ASP A 229 -27.48 -3.05 -3.94
N LEU A 230 -26.75 -1.93 -3.87
CA LEU A 230 -26.84 -0.88 -4.87
C LEU A 230 -26.29 -1.32 -6.24
N LEU A 231 -25.18 -2.04 -6.29
CA LEU A 231 -24.57 -2.53 -7.52
C LEU A 231 -25.45 -3.58 -8.21
N ILE A 232 -26.07 -4.48 -7.44
CA ILE A 232 -27.05 -5.46 -7.92
C ILE A 232 -28.27 -4.75 -8.51
N ALA A 233 -28.81 -3.75 -7.81
CA ALA A 233 -29.93 -2.97 -8.32
C ALA A 233 -29.57 -2.26 -9.64
N LYS A 234 -28.38 -1.65 -9.74
CA LYS A 234 -27.90 -1.01 -10.98
C LYS A 234 -27.68 -2.02 -12.11
N LYS A 235 -27.21 -3.21 -11.80
CA LYS A 235 -27.12 -4.30 -12.79
C LYS A 235 -28.49 -4.70 -13.30
N ALA A 236 -29.49 -4.83 -12.43
CA ALA A 236 -30.86 -5.12 -12.79
C ALA A 236 -31.53 -4.00 -13.64
N GLU A 237 -31.09 -2.73 -13.44
CA GLU A 237 -31.48 -1.60 -14.32
C GLU A 237 -30.80 -1.68 -15.70
N GLY A 238 -29.93 -2.65 -15.96
CA GLY A 238 -29.25 -2.85 -17.25
C GLY A 238 -27.90 -2.14 -17.41
N LEU A 239 -27.32 -1.57 -16.34
CA LEU A 239 -26.03 -0.91 -16.41
C LEU A 239 -24.89 -1.93 -16.55
N GLY A 240 -23.80 -1.49 -17.17
CA GLY A 240 -22.52 -2.21 -17.13
C GLY A 240 -21.88 -2.09 -15.74
N VAL A 241 -21.95 -3.16 -14.94
CA VAL A 241 -21.32 -3.19 -13.60
C VAL A 241 -20.16 -4.18 -13.62
N LYS A 242 -18.94 -3.68 -13.40
CA LYS A 242 -17.69 -4.44 -13.46
C LYS A 242 -16.84 -4.16 -12.22
N ILE A 243 -16.37 -5.21 -11.57
CA ILE A 243 -15.57 -5.11 -10.35
C ILE A 243 -14.32 -5.95 -10.53
N MET A 244 -13.14 -5.37 -10.27
CA MET A 244 -11.89 -6.11 -10.13
C MET A 244 -11.41 -5.96 -8.69
N VAL A 245 -11.11 -7.07 -8.06
CA VAL A 245 -10.57 -7.13 -6.69
C VAL A 245 -9.27 -7.93 -6.68
N ASP A 246 -8.41 -7.69 -5.70
CA ASP A 246 -7.27 -8.57 -5.46
C ASP A 246 -7.77 -9.97 -5.10
N GLY A 247 -7.33 -10.99 -5.84
CA GLY A 247 -7.87 -12.35 -5.71
C GLY A 247 -7.56 -12.98 -4.36
N LYS A 248 -6.39 -12.69 -3.78
CA LYS A 248 -5.97 -13.22 -2.49
C LYS A 248 -6.79 -12.61 -1.36
N THR A 249 -6.90 -11.28 -1.37
CA THR A 249 -7.65 -10.52 -0.35
C THR A 249 -9.14 -10.78 -0.40
N ALA A 250 -9.71 -10.89 -1.60
CA ALA A 250 -11.13 -11.14 -1.81
C ALA A 250 -11.61 -12.46 -1.21
N SER A 251 -10.78 -13.50 -1.26
CA SER A 251 -11.12 -14.82 -0.69
C SER A 251 -11.23 -14.78 0.83
N VAL A 252 -10.57 -13.84 1.48
CA VAL A 252 -10.53 -13.71 2.94
C VAL A 252 -11.60 -12.75 3.46
N HIS A 253 -11.77 -11.61 2.81
CA HIS A 253 -12.57 -10.51 3.37
C HIS A 253 -13.96 -10.37 2.76
N GLY A 254 -14.17 -10.82 1.51
CA GLY A 254 -15.38 -10.48 0.77
C GLY A 254 -15.98 -11.62 -0.03
N ALA A 255 -15.66 -12.87 0.27
CA ALA A 255 -16.09 -14.02 -0.53
C ALA A 255 -17.59 -14.10 -0.71
N SER A 256 -18.36 -13.87 0.35
CA SER A 256 -19.82 -14.00 0.34
C SER A 256 -20.48 -12.84 -0.42
N VAL A 257 -20.11 -11.61 -0.14
CA VAL A 257 -20.67 -10.42 -0.81
C VAL A 257 -20.33 -10.40 -2.30
N LEU A 258 -19.12 -10.82 -2.69
CA LEU A 258 -18.72 -10.94 -4.09
C LEU A 258 -19.48 -12.04 -4.80
N ALA A 259 -19.66 -13.22 -4.18
CA ALA A 259 -20.45 -14.32 -4.73
C ALA A 259 -21.92 -13.91 -4.96
N ARG A 260 -22.51 -13.16 -4.02
CA ARG A 260 -23.86 -12.62 -4.13
C ARG A 260 -24.00 -11.67 -5.33
N MET A 261 -23.02 -10.77 -5.53
CA MET A 261 -23.00 -9.88 -6.69
C MET A 261 -22.81 -10.64 -8.01
N ALA A 262 -21.93 -11.62 -8.06
CA ALA A 262 -21.69 -12.46 -9.23
C ALA A 262 -22.95 -13.25 -9.62
N THR A 263 -23.66 -13.83 -8.66
CA THR A 263 -24.95 -14.52 -8.87
C THR A 263 -26.00 -13.60 -9.46
N ALA A 264 -25.98 -12.31 -9.12
CA ALA A 264 -26.86 -11.29 -9.69
C ALA A 264 -26.39 -10.75 -11.06
N GLY A 265 -25.33 -11.32 -11.64
CA GLY A 265 -24.82 -10.98 -12.96
C GLY A 265 -23.86 -9.80 -13.01
N VAL A 266 -23.36 -9.32 -11.87
CA VAL A 266 -22.24 -8.38 -11.84
C VAL A 266 -20.98 -9.12 -12.31
N GLU A 267 -20.23 -8.52 -13.24
CA GLU A 267 -18.99 -9.12 -13.74
C GLU A 267 -17.87 -8.84 -12.75
N ILE A 268 -17.28 -9.92 -12.19
CA ILE A 268 -16.23 -9.82 -11.19
C ILE A 268 -14.97 -10.53 -11.69
N VAL A 269 -13.85 -9.81 -11.68
CA VAL A 269 -12.52 -10.34 -11.97
C VAL A 269 -11.72 -10.34 -10.68
N TYR A 270 -11.21 -11.53 -10.33
CA TYR A 270 -10.24 -11.69 -9.25
C TYR A 270 -8.85 -11.55 -9.86
N PHE A 271 -8.18 -10.43 -9.56
CA PHE A 271 -6.84 -10.20 -10.06
C PHE A 271 -5.89 -11.31 -9.61
N ASN A 272 -5.21 -11.91 -10.56
CA ASN A 272 -4.19 -12.92 -10.33
C ASN A 272 -3.19 -12.90 -11.48
N ASP A 273 -1.90 -12.86 -11.16
CA ASP A 273 -0.85 -12.99 -12.15
C ASP A 273 -0.15 -14.34 -11.98
N ALA A 274 -0.32 -15.24 -12.96
CA ALA A 274 0.27 -16.57 -12.89
C ALA A 274 1.79 -16.55 -13.01
N SER A 275 2.38 -15.52 -13.64
CA SER A 275 3.83 -15.36 -13.78
C SER A 275 4.46 -14.69 -12.55
N ARG A 276 3.66 -13.92 -11.79
CA ARG A 276 4.06 -13.13 -10.62
C ARG A 276 3.05 -13.30 -9.48
N LYS A 277 3.00 -14.51 -8.94
CA LYS A 277 1.98 -14.92 -7.96
C LYS A 277 1.94 -14.10 -6.66
N TYR A 278 3.00 -13.35 -6.36
CA TYR A 278 3.06 -12.48 -5.17
C TYR A 278 2.57 -11.07 -5.44
N ASP A 279 2.33 -10.69 -6.68
CA ASP A 279 1.82 -9.37 -7.02
C ASP A 279 0.37 -9.20 -6.56
N GLY A 280 0.05 -8.00 -6.12
CA GLY A 280 -1.26 -7.62 -5.60
C GLY A 280 -1.87 -6.44 -6.34
N LEU A 281 -3.20 -6.38 -6.39
CA LEU A 281 -3.94 -5.23 -6.89
C LEU A 281 -4.22 -4.26 -5.74
N HIS A 282 -3.34 -3.29 -5.51
CA HIS A 282 -3.54 -2.33 -4.42
C HIS A 282 -4.25 -1.04 -4.86
N THR A 283 -4.66 -0.93 -6.12
CA THR A 283 -5.43 0.21 -6.62
C THR A 283 -6.84 0.29 -6.04
N LYS A 284 -7.34 1.50 -5.79
CA LYS A 284 -8.71 1.77 -5.37
C LYS A 284 -9.31 2.83 -6.28
N ILE A 285 -10.21 2.42 -7.18
CA ILE A 285 -10.85 3.28 -8.19
C ILE A 285 -12.34 3.02 -8.22
N LEU A 286 -13.13 4.08 -8.22
CA LEU A 286 -14.53 4.06 -8.64
C LEU A 286 -14.66 4.96 -9.87
N LEU A 287 -15.07 4.40 -11.02
CA LEU A 287 -15.34 5.12 -12.25
C LEU A 287 -16.82 4.97 -12.62
N VAL A 288 -17.57 6.07 -12.64
CA VAL A 288 -19.01 6.09 -12.93
C VAL A 288 -19.28 6.81 -14.25
N ASP A 289 -20.01 6.14 -15.14
CA ASP A 289 -20.45 6.60 -16.45
C ASP A 289 -19.30 7.07 -17.37
N GLY A 290 -18.04 6.73 -17.05
CA GLY A 290 -16.85 7.24 -17.73
C GLY A 290 -16.62 8.75 -17.55
N VAL A 291 -17.26 9.37 -16.54
CA VAL A 291 -17.25 10.82 -16.31
C VAL A 291 -16.69 11.18 -14.92
N HIS A 292 -17.06 10.42 -13.91
CA HIS A 292 -16.73 10.67 -12.52
C HIS A 292 -15.76 9.62 -12.01
N ALA A 293 -14.63 10.05 -11.45
CA ALA A 293 -13.66 9.14 -10.86
C ALA A 293 -13.40 9.50 -9.40
N ILE A 294 -13.22 8.47 -8.56
CA ILE A 294 -12.69 8.57 -7.21
C ILE A 294 -11.53 7.60 -7.10
N VAL A 295 -10.40 8.08 -6.59
CA VAL A 295 -9.21 7.27 -6.28
C VAL A 295 -8.70 7.64 -4.88
N GLY A 296 -7.99 6.74 -4.22
CA GLY A 296 -7.39 7.05 -2.91
C GLY A 296 -7.04 5.81 -2.11
N GLY A 297 -7.10 5.92 -0.79
CA GLY A 297 -6.76 4.84 0.14
C GLY A 297 -7.92 3.90 0.45
N MET A 298 -9.19 4.31 0.29
CA MET A 298 -10.36 3.62 0.85
C MET A 298 -10.81 2.41 0.05
N ASN A 299 -10.84 1.25 0.68
CA ASN A 299 -11.56 0.05 0.22
C ASN A 299 -13.07 0.15 0.55
N PHE A 300 -13.86 -0.87 0.15
CA PHE A 300 -15.28 -0.98 0.52
C PHE A 300 -15.41 -1.79 1.82
N GLY A 301 -15.24 -1.12 2.95
CA GLY A 301 -15.30 -1.71 4.29
C GLY A 301 -15.66 -0.70 5.37
N ASP A 302 -16.11 -1.21 6.53
CA ASP A 302 -16.65 -0.40 7.63
C ASP A 302 -15.60 0.49 8.29
N ASP A 303 -14.35 0.02 8.41
CA ASP A 303 -13.25 0.78 8.99
C ASP A 303 -12.96 2.04 8.14
N TYR A 304 -13.11 1.93 6.81
CA TYR A 304 -12.95 3.06 5.87
C TYR A 304 -14.16 3.97 5.82
N SER A 305 -15.38 3.41 5.77
CA SER A 305 -16.62 4.19 5.60
C SER A 305 -17.14 4.81 6.89
N HIS A 306 -16.76 4.26 8.03
CA HIS A 306 -17.28 4.53 9.37
C HIS A 306 -18.75 4.09 9.58
N MET A 307 -19.28 3.18 8.76
CA MET A 307 -20.67 2.70 8.91
C MET A 307 -20.83 1.71 10.06
N GLY A 308 -19.86 0.81 10.26
CA GLY A 308 -19.90 -0.19 11.31
C GLY A 308 -19.46 0.30 12.70
N PRO A 309 -19.52 -0.55 13.72
CA PRO A 309 -19.11 -0.21 15.09
C PRO A 309 -17.59 -0.26 15.33
N GLY A 310 -16.81 -0.80 14.39
CA GLY A 310 -15.36 -0.97 14.47
C GLY A 310 -14.54 0.31 14.45
N PRO A 311 -13.22 0.21 14.21
CA PRO A 311 -12.32 1.34 14.05
C PRO A 311 -12.79 2.34 13.00
N LYS A 312 -12.34 3.60 13.13
CA LYS A 312 -12.70 4.70 12.22
C LYS A 312 -11.42 5.25 11.60
N TRP A 313 -10.96 4.58 10.56
CA TRP A 313 -9.69 4.94 9.94
C TRP A 313 -9.73 6.33 9.32
N ARG A 314 -8.69 7.11 9.57
CA ARG A 314 -8.48 8.39 8.92
C ARG A 314 -7.90 8.13 7.53
N ASP A 315 -8.67 8.43 6.48
CA ASP A 315 -8.22 8.18 5.11
C ASP A 315 -8.64 9.31 4.14
N THR A 316 -8.05 9.35 2.96
CA THR A 316 -8.26 10.40 1.96
C THR A 316 -8.48 9.79 0.57
N ASP A 317 -9.63 10.14 -0.03
CA ASP A 317 -9.88 9.93 -1.44
C ASP A 317 -9.81 11.26 -2.21
N LEU A 318 -9.62 11.17 -3.52
CA LEU A 318 -9.70 12.27 -4.46
C LEU A 318 -10.83 12.01 -5.47
N TYR A 319 -11.87 12.83 -5.43
CA TYR A 319 -12.86 12.89 -6.50
C TYR A 319 -12.38 13.82 -7.61
N TYR A 320 -12.52 13.40 -8.86
CA TYR A 320 -12.27 14.25 -10.02
C TYR A 320 -13.18 13.90 -11.20
N ARG A 321 -13.31 14.88 -12.10
CA ARG A 321 -13.91 14.73 -13.42
C ARG A 321 -13.23 15.67 -14.41
N GLY A 322 -13.33 15.40 -15.69
CA GLY A 322 -12.70 16.19 -16.74
C GLY A 322 -11.76 15.34 -17.58
N LYS A 323 -10.84 15.96 -18.28
CA LYS A 323 -10.00 15.31 -19.31
C LYS A 323 -9.14 14.17 -18.76
N VAL A 324 -8.69 14.25 -17.50
CA VAL A 324 -7.85 13.22 -16.86
C VAL A 324 -8.57 11.87 -16.72
N VAL A 325 -9.91 11.84 -16.69
CA VAL A 325 -10.70 10.59 -16.60
C VAL A 325 -10.37 9.63 -17.76
N ALA A 326 -9.98 10.15 -18.91
CA ALA A 326 -9.54 9.31 -20.02
C ALA A 326 -8.23 8.53 -19.72
N GLN A 327 -7.34 9.08 -18.90
CA GLN A 327 -6.11 8.37 -18.46
C GLN A 327 -6.49 7.22 -17.50
N THR A 328 -7.31 7.51 -16.49
CA THR A 328 -7.84 6.52 -15.55
C THR A 328 -8.58 5.39 -16.27
N SER A 329 -9.45 5.75 -17.19
CA SER A 329 -10.23 4.77 -17.98
C SER A 329 -9.34 3.88 -18.83
N ARG A 330 -8.27 4.41 -19.45
CA ARG A 330 -7.31 3.59 -20.21
C ARG A 330 -6.63 2.55 -19.33
N PHE A 331 -6.14 2.95 -18.16
CA PHE A 331 -5.53 2.02 -17.21
C PHE A 331 -6.51 0.92 -16.79
N MET A 332 -7.70 1.29 -16.31
CA MET A 332 -8.71 0.30 -15.89
C MET A 332 -9.10 -0.65 -17.03
N THR A 333 -9.24 -0.13 -18.24
CA THR A 333 -9.58 -0.93 -19.42
C THR A 333 -8.47 -1.92 -19.78
N ALA A 334 -7.23 -1.46 -19.79
CA ALA A 334 -6.09 -2.31 -20.14
C ALA A 334 -5.96 -3.48 -19.14
N LEU A 335 -6.01 -3.18 -17.84
CA LEU A 335 -5.87 -4.20 -16.80
C LEU A 335 -7.07 -5.17 -16.78
N TRP A 336 -8.30 -4.66 -16.91
CA TRP A 336 -9.49 -5.50 -17.02
C TRP A 336 -9.40 -6.48 -18.19
N ASN A 337 -9.13 -5.96 -19.39
CA ASN A 337 -9.09 -6.77 -20.60
C ASN A 337 -7.94 -7.80 -20.56
N SER A 338 -6.80 -7.42 -20.02
CA SER A 338 -5.67 -8.34 -19.78
C SER A 338 -6.08 -9.50 -18.88
N GLN A 339 -6.71 -9.22 -17.75
CA GLN A 339 -7.12 -10.25 -16.79
C GLN A 339 -8.26 -11.13 -17.34
N VAL A 340 -9.25 -10.56 -18.04
CA VAL A 340 -10.31 -11.33 -18.71
C VAL A 340 -9.71 -12.30 -19.72
N SER A 341 -8.76 -11.84 -20.53
CA SER A 341 -8.09 -12.67 -21.54
C SER A 341 -7.20 -13.73 -20.92
N ALA A 342 -6.36 -13.37 -19.95
CA ALA A 342 -5.42 -14.29 -19.32
C ALA A 342 -6.13 -15.44 -18.57
N GLN A 343 -7.28 -15.14 -17.96
CA GLN A 343 -8.08 -16.12 -17.20
C GLN A 343 -9.13 -16.84 -18.06
N GLY A 344 -9.28 -16.50 -19.34
CA GLY A 344 -10.29 -17.10 -20.23
C GLY A 344 -11.73 -16.84 -19.79
N LEU A 345 -12.00 -15.69 -19.17
CA LEU A 345 -13.33 -15.36 -18.66
C LEU A 345 -14.29 -14.93 -19.78
N SER A 346 -15.56 -15.27 -19.66
CA SER A 346 -16.62 -14.85 -20.60
C SER A 346 -17.16 -13.43 -20.35
N HIS A 347 -16.46 -12.63 -19.53
CA HIS A 347 -16.85 -11.26 -19.23
C HIS A 347 -16.68 -10.33 -20.44
N GLY A 348 -17.55 -9.33 -20.55
CA GLY A 348 -17.44 -8.32 -21.59
C GLY A 348 -16.18 -7.48 -21.44
N LEU A 349 -15.45 -7.29 -22.55
CA LEU A 349 -14.31 -6.38 -22.58
C LEU A 349 -14.73 -4.94 -22.31
N MET A 350 -13.83 -4.15 -21.77
CA MET A 350 -14.03 -2.70 -21.59
C MET A 350 -13.50 -1.95 -22.82
N SER A 351 -14.06 -0.77 -23.05
CA SER A 351 -13.54 0.22 -23.99
C SER A 351 -13.18 1.49 -23.23
N PRO A 352 -11.99 2.08 -23.49
CA PRO A 352 -11.57 3.27 -22.77
C PRO A 352 -12.38 4.50 -23.20
N VAL A 353 -12.55 5.44 -22.27
CA VAL A 353 -13.09 6.77 -22.60
C VAL A 353 -12.08 7.48 -23.50
N VAL A 354 -12.46 7.77 -24.74
CA VAL A 354 -11.57 8.37 -25.73
C VAL A 354 -11.37 9.86 -25.49
N ALA A 355 -12.45 10.57 -25.14
CA ALA A 355 -12.41 12.00 -24.84
C ALA A 355 -13.39 12.32 -23.70
N ALA A 356 -12.89 12.93 -22.65
CA ALA A 356 -13.71 13.47 -21.57
C ALA A 356 -13.83 14.99 -21.72
N SER A 357 -15.04 15.51 -21.48
CA SER A 357 -15.31 16.94 -21.54
C SER A 357 -14.57 17.70 -20.43
N ALA A 358 -14.17 18.93 -20.70
CA ALA A 358 -13.63 19.80 -19.68
C ALA A 358 -14.68 20.08 -18.59
N ALA A 359 -14.22 20.10 -17.33
CA ALA A 359 -15.11 20.24 -16.16
C ALA A 359 -14.65 21.30 -15.15
N GLY A 360 -13.47 21.92 -15.36
CA GLY A 360 -12.91 22.91 -14.43
C GLY A 360 -11.56 23.44 -14.86
N LYS A 361 -10.73 23.91 -13.91
CA LYS A 361 -9.45 24.56 -14.19
C LYS A 361 -8.23 23.78 -13.64
N ALA A 362 -8.42 22.74 -12.85
CA ALA A 362 -7.34 21.97 -12.29
C ALA A 362 -6.53 21.27 -13.40
N ARG A 363 -5.22 21.19 -13.22
CA ARG A 363 -4.32 20.41 -14.07
C ARG A 363 -3.99 19.14 -13.30
N LEU A 364 -4.36 17.99 -13.87
CA LEU A 364 -4.19 16.68 -13.24
C LEU A 364 -3.45 15.73 -14.18
N SER A 365 -2.67 14.83 -13.58
CA SER A 365 -1.99 13.73 -14.23
C SER A 365 -2.27 12.45 -13.45
N PHE A 366 -2.72 11.39 -14.12
CA PHE A 366 -2.94 10.08 -13.51
C PHE A 366 -1.74 9.17 -13.78
N LEU A 367 -1.17 8.60 -12.74
CA LEU A 367 -0.06 7.65 -12.81
C LEU A 367 -0.52 6.33 -12.23
N ALA A 368 -0.06 5.24 -12.82
CA ALA A 368 -0.22 3.91 -12.27
C ALA A 368 1.03 3.09 -12.57
N ASP A 369 1.52 2.39 -11.58
CA ASP A 369 2.67 1.50 -11.69
C ASP A 369 2.22 0.05 -11.72
N ASP A 370 2.90 -0.71 -12.56
CA ASP A 370 2.95 -2.15 -12.61
C ASP A 370 4.29 -2.57 -11.94
N PRO A 371 4.29 -3.54 -11.02
CA PRO A 371 5.52 -3.97 -10.34
C PRO A 371 6.66 -4.45 -11.24
N GLU A 372 6.36 -4.86 -12.49
CA GLU A 372 7.38 -5.21 -13.49
C GLU A 372 8.00 -3.99 -14.18
N GLY A 373 7.31 -2.84 -14.12
CA GLY A 373 7.70 -1.62 -14.79
C GLY A 373 8.70 -0.77 -14.01
N GLU A 374 8.97 0.43 -14.56
CA GLU A 374 9.69 1.46 -13.83
C GLU A 374 8.78 2.00 -12.70
N ALA A 375 9.33 2.22 -11.52
CA ALA A 375 8.62 2.82 -10.39
C ALA A 375 8.37 4.32 -10.64
N THR A 376 7.47 4.64 -11.58
CA THR A 376 7.21 6.01 -12.05
C THR A 376 6.54 6.86 -10.98
N ILE A 377 5.74 6.26 -10.10
CA ILE A 377 5.17 6.93 -8.92
C ILE A 377 6.30 7.38 -7.98
N MET A 378 7.30 6.54 -7.72
CA MET A 378 8.45 6.95 -6.91
C MET A 378 9.22 8.10 -7.58
N LEU A 379 9.44 8.05 -8.89
CA LEU A 379 10.06 9.17 -9.64
C LEU A 379 9.22 10.45 -9.51
N ALA A 380 7.89 10.36 -9.50
CA ALA A 380 7.00 11.49 -9.25
C ALA A 380 7.22 12.12 -7.87
N TYR A 381 7.31 11.30 -6.82
CA TYR A 381 7.63 11.77 -5.46
C TYR A 381 9.02 12.42 -5.41
N LEU A 382 10.03 11.78 -5.96
CA LEU A 382 11.41 12.29 -5.95
C LEU A 382 11.52 13.62 -6.69
N LYS A 383 10.91 13.74 -7.89
CA LYS A 383 10.89 14.98 -8.66
C LYS A 383 10.12 16.08 -7.92
N ALA A 384 9.02 15.74 -7.25
CA ALA A 384 8.25 16.68 -6.47
C ALA A 384 9.04 17.21 -5.26
N ILE A 385 9.75 16.35 -4.53
CA ILE A 385 10.62 16.73 -3.41
C ILE A 385 11.78 17.62 -3.89
N ALA A 386 12.39 17.28 -5.04
CA ALA A 386 13.43 18.11 -5.65
C ALA A 386 12.91 19.49 -6.07
N GLY A 387 11.63 19.57 -6.49
CA GLY A 387 10.97 20.83 -6.87
C GLY A 387 10.53 21.71 -5.71
N ALA A 388 10.56 21.23 -4.50
CA ALA A 388 10.12 21.97 -3.32
C ALA A 388 11.07 23.12 -2.98
N GLY A 389 10.49 24.31 -2.74
CA GLY A 389 11.19 25.50 -2.31
C GLY A 389 10.94 25.90 -0.86
N THR A 390 9.82 25.48 -0.27
CA THR A 390 9.38 25.99 1.04
C THR A 390 8.93 24.90 1.99
N VAL A 391 7.98 24.05 1.58
CA VAL A 391 7.35 23.09 2.49
C VAL A 391 6.90 21.83 1.76
N ILE A 392 7.11 20.69 2.40
CA ILE A 392 6.59 19.38 2.02
C ILE A 392 5.78 18.86 3.21
N ASN A 393 4.53 18.47 2.98
CA ASN A 393 3.72 17.73 3.95
C ASN A 393 3.46 16.34 3.39
N ILE A 394 3.75 15.30 4.18
CA ILE A 394 3.54 13.89 3.84
C ILE A 394 2.64 13.26 4.89
N GLU A 395 1.51 12.72 4.47
CA GLU A 395 0.67 11.84 5.26
C GLU A 395 0.65 10.47 4.59
N ASN A 396 1.18 9.46 5.27
CA ASN A 396 1.29 8.13 4.71
C ASN A 396 1.14 7.06 5.77
N ALA A 397 0.29 6.07 5.50
CA ALA A 397 -0.03 4.99 6.43
C ALA A 397 1.20 4.21 6.87
N TYR A 398 2.05 3.83 5.90
CA TYR A 398 3.22 2.99 6.08
C TYR A 398 4.45 3.68 5.48
N LEU A 399 5.05 4.59 6.24
CA LEU A 399 6.24 5.32 5.80
C LEU A 399 7.50 4.53 6.14
N ILE A 400 7.97 3.70 5.21
CA ILE A 400 9.24 2.99 5.31
C ILE A 400 10.17 3.56 4.25
N THR A 401 11.10 4.43 4.65
CA THR A 401 11.92 5.19 3.70
C THR A 401 12.91 4.29 2.96
N MET A 402 12.66 4.10 1.67
CA MET A 402 13.66 3.53 0.75
C MET A 402 14.84 4.50 0.58
N PRO A 403 16.05 4.01 0.21
CA PRO A 403 17.26 4.85 0.17
C PRO A 403 17.11 6.14 -0.64
N GLN A 404 16.49 6.10 -1.82
CA GLN A 404 16.27 7.26 -2.68
C GLN A 404 15.31 8.29 -2.07
N LEU A 405 14.25 7.83 -1.41
CA LEU A 405 13.29 8.71 -0.75
C LEU A 405 13.94 9.39 0.46
N LYS A 406 14.64 8.62 1.30
CA LYS A 406 15.39 9.17 2.46
C LYS A 406 16.39 10.23 2.00
N ALA A 407 17.19 9.93 0.98
CA ALA A 407 18.17 10.87 0.44
C ALA A 407 17.53 12.16 -0.07
N ALA A 408 16.40 12.08 -0.78
CA ALA A 408 15.67 13.23 -1.29
C ALA A 408 15.10 14.11 -0.17
N LEU A 409 14.53 13.50 0.89
CA LEU A 409 14.00 14.23 2.06
C LEU A 409 15.11 14.91 2.86
N LEU A 410 16.22 14.23 3.09
CA LEU A 410 17.41 14.82 3.74
C LEU A 410 17.99 15.97 2.91
N ASP A 411 17.99 15.85 1.59
CA ASP A 411 18.40 16.95 0.71
C ASP A 411 17.47 18.16 0.83
N ALA A 412 16.16 17.95 0.83
CA ALA A 412 15.17 19.02 1.01
C ALA A 412 15.39 19.75 2.36
N LEU A 413 15.62 19.00 3.45
CA LEU A 413 15.93 19.57 4.77
C LEU A 413 17.23 20.38 4.76
N ARG A 414 18.30 19.89 4.11
CA ARG A 414 19.56 20.63 3.95
C ARG A 414 19.40 21.94 3.18
N ARG A 415 18.48 21.99 2.22
CA ARG A 415 18.12 23.21 1.48
C ARG A 415 17.27 24.19 2.29
N GLY A 416 16.85 23.81 3.51
CA GLY A 416 15.99 24.62 4.38
C GLY A 416 14.49 24.49 4.07
N VAL A 417 14.10 23.51 3.25
CA VAL A 417 12.69 23.16 3.02
C VAL A 417 12.12 22.51 4.29
N LYS A 418 10.97 22.96 4.76
CA LYS A 418 10.28 22.33 5.88
C LYS A 418 9.69 21.00 5.44
N VAL A 419 10.03 19.93 6.12
CA VAL A 419 9.47 18.59 5.88
C VAL A 419 8.65 18.18 7.09
N ASN A 420 7.36 18.00 6.89
CA ASN A 420 6.41 17.58 7.91
C ASN A 420 5.86 16.20 7.53
N ILE A 421 5.85 15.26 8.47
CA ILE A 421 5.48 13.87 8.26
C ILE A 421 4.46 13.45 9.31
N LEU A 422 3.35 12.86 8.88
CA LEU A 422 2.40 12.13 9.71
C LEU A 422 2.37 10.66 9.26
N THR A 423 2.58 9.75 10.20
CA THR A 423 2.44 8.31 9.99
C THR A 423 1.89 7.62 11.24
N ASN A 424 1.71 6.30 11.19
CA ASN A 424 1.18 5.55 12.32
C ASN A 424 2.18 5.41 13.47
N SER A 425 1.64 5.28 14.67
CA SER A 425 2.34 4.86 15.88
C SER A 425 2.12 3.36 16.15
N ALA A 426 2.76 2.83 17.18
CA ALA A 426 2.46 1.48 17.66
C ALA A 426 1.02 1.32 18.18
N GLU A 427 0.37 2.42 18.62
CA GLU A 427 -1.01 2.44 19.05
C GLU A 427 -2.00 2.36 17.88
N SER A 428 -1.71 3.08 16.79
CA SER A 428 -2.65 3.28 15.69
C SER A 428 -2.48 2.33 14.51
N ILE A 429 -1.37 1.59 14.44
CA ILE A 429 -1.06 0.73 13.29
C ILE A 429 -2.00 -0.49 13.22
N ASP A 430 -2.57 -0.74 12.06
CA ASP A 430 -3.37 -1.93 11.76
C ASP A 430 -2.51 -3.16 11.41
N GLU A 431 -1.28 -2.92 10.91
CA GLU A 431 -0.31 -3.94 10.53
C GLU A 431 0.91 -3.92 11.47
N PRO A 432 0.87 -4.62 12.62
CA PRO A 432 1.93 -4.54 13.63
C PRO A 432 3.34 -4.90 13.14
N ILE A 433 3.43 -5.72 12.08
CA ILE A 433 4.72 -6.16 11.53
C ILE A 433 5.53 -5.00 10.92
N VAL A 434 4.87 -3.95 10.45
CA VAL A 434 5.52 -2.81 9.81
C VAL A 434 5.88 -1.68 10.77
N ILE A 435 5.48 -1.75 12.05
CA ILE A 435 5.74 -0.63 12.98
C ILE A 435 7.24 -0.39 13.23
N ALA A 436 8.02 -1.45 13.42
CA ALA A 436 9.44 -1.31 13.66
C ALA A 436 10.18 -0.65 12.47
N PRO A 437 9.99 -1.08 11.21
CA PRO A 437 10.57 -0.40 10.05
C PRO A 437 10.04 1.03 9.82
N ILE A 438 8.77 1.32 10.13
CA ILE A 438 8.25 2.71 10.11
C ILE A 438 9.04 3.58 11.09
N LEU A 439 9.09 3.18 12.37
CA LEU A 439 9.78 3.96 13.38
C LEU A 439 11.30 4.06 13.11
N ALA A 440 11.93 3.01 12.58
CA ALA A 440 13.35 3.01 12.19
C ALA A 440 13.66 3.94 10.99
N SER A 441 12.65 4.35 10.23
CA SER A 441 12.81 5.30 9.12
C SER A 441 12.94 6.76 9.57
N LEU A 442 12.53 7.09 10.79
CA LEU A 442 12.34 8.46 11.25
C LEU A 442 13.57 9.14 11.91
N PRO A 443 14.46 8.45 12.64
CA PRO A 443 15.51 9.10 13.45
C PRO A 443 16.39 10.07 12.68
N GLU A 444 16.89 9.68 11.50
CA GLU A 444 17.76 10.53 10.69
C GLU A 444 17.02 11.77 10.15
N LEU A 445 15.74 11.63 9.80
CA LEU A 445 14.91 12.74 9.33
C LEU A 445 14.63 13.73 10.45
N ILE A 446 14.31 13.25 11.67
CA ILE A 446 14.09 14.09 12.86
C ILE A 446 15.39 14.82 13.21
N ALA A 447 16.52 14.12 13.23
CA ALA A 447 17.83 14.72 13.52
C ALA A 447 18.23 15.79 12.48
N ALA A 448 17.77 15.65 11.22
CA ALA A 448 17.96 16.63 10.17
C ALA A 448 16.93 17.79 10.21
N GLY A 449 15.96 17.78 11.15
CA GLY A 449 15.01 18.86 11.37
C GLY A 449 13.59 18.61 10.80
N ALA A 450 13.26 17.39 10.41
CA ALA A 450 11.88 17.07 10.04
C ALA A 450 10.94 17.18 11.26
N THR A 451 9.73 17.68 11.03
CA THR A 451 8.64 17.65 12.02
C THR A 451 7.84 16.37 11.84
N VAL A 452 7.82 15.52 12.85
CA VAL A 452 7.14 14.22 12.79
C VAL A 452 6.00 14.16 13.80
N GLY A 453 4.83 13.75 13.33
CA GLY A 453 3.68 13.38 14.14
C GLY A 453 3.39 11.89 14.02
N LEU A 454 3.18 11.21 15.15
CA LEU A 454 2.70 9.83 15.19
C LEU A 454 1.21 9.83 15.50
N LYS A 455 0.42 9.15 14.67
CA LYS A 455 -1.05 9.07 14.81
C LYS A 455 -1.43 8.46 16.15
N ARG A 456 -2.51 8.95 16.75
CA ARG A 456 -3.14 8.39 17.96
C ARG A 456 -4.48 7.77 17.63
N GLY A 457 -4.90 6.78 18.43
CA GLY A 457 -6.18 6.09 18.28
C GLY A 457 -6.22 5.25 17.02
N ASP A 458 -7.30 5.37 16.24
CA ASP A 458 -7.48 4.56 15.03
C ASP A 458 -6.46 4.92 13.94
N THR A 459 -6.24 3.98 13.03
CA THR A 459 -5.24 4.05 11.95
C THR A 459 -5.37 5.30 11.08
N VAL A 460 -4.24 5.94 10.74
CA VAL A 460 -4.18 6.79 9.54
C VAL A 460 -3.88 5.89 8.35
N HIS A 461 -4.79 5.89 7.37
CA HIS A 461 -4.63 5.09 6.14
C HIS A 461 -4.49 5.95 4.88
N SER A 462 -4.44 7.27 5.02
CA SER A 462 -4.20 8.23 3.94
C SER A 462 -2.84 8.08 3.29
N LYS A 463 -2.76 8.38 1.98
CA LYS A 463 -1.51 8.47 1.22
C LYS A 463 -1.57 9.71 0.34
N PHE A 464 -1.03 10.81 0.86
CA PHE A 464 -0.86 12.01 0.06
C PHE A 464 0.40 12.80 0.44
N MET A 465 0.86 13.62 -0.49
CA MET A 465 1.90 14.62 -0.28
C MET A 465 1.45 15.95 -0.87
N THR A 466 1.75 17.06 -0.19
CA THR A 466 1.63 18.40 -0.75
C THR A 466 2.99 19.09 -0.78
N VAL A 467 3.20 19.95 -1.79
CA VAL A 467 4.44 20.71 -1.94
C VAL A 467 4.10 22.18 -2.23
N ASP A 468 4.66 23.07 -1.42
CA ASP A 468 4.61 24.54 -1.57
C ASP A 468 3.18 25.11 -1.72
N GLY A 469 2.14 24.42 -1.25
CA GLY A 469 0.74 24.81 -1.41
C GLY A 469 0.25 24.88 -2.87
N LEU A 470 0.97 24.27 -3.82
CA LEU A 470 0.68 24.29 -5.26
C LEU A 470 0.50 22.93 -5.87
N PHE A 471 1.35 21.97 -5.48
CA PHE A 471 1.38 20.62 -6.02
C PHE A 471 0.90 19.63 -4.97
N SER A 472 0.23 18.58 -5.43
CA SER A 472 -0.14 17.46 -4.56
C SER A 472 -0.13 16.12 -5.30
N ILE A 473 0.13 15.05 -4.57
CA ILE A 473 -0.01 13.65 -4.99
C ILE A 473 -1.00 13.02 -4.02
N VAL A 474 -2.02 12.32 -4.54
CA VAL A 474 -3.02 11.57 -3.74
C VAL A 474 -3.29 10.25 -4.42
N GLY A 475 -3.31 9.14 -3.68
CA GLY A 475 -3.62 7.84 -4.26
C GLY A 475 -3.55 6.66 -3.31
N SER A 476 -3.22 5.50 -3.84
CA SER A 476 -3.12 4.25 -3.09
C SER A 476 -1.70 3.95 -2.60
N PHE A 477 -0.67 4.63 -3.14
CA PHE A 477 0.74 4.31 -2.99
C PHE A 477 1.24 4.53 -1.56
N ASN A 478 1.57 3.47 -0.88
CA ASN A 478 2.32 3.54 0.36
C ASN A 478 3.80 3.82 0.09
N LEU A 479 4.41 4.65 0.92
CA LEU A 479 5.85 4.95 0.82
C LEU A 479 6.67 3.83 1.48
N HIS A 480 6.51 2.61 0.96
CA HIS A 480 7.20 1.42 1.45
C HIS A 480 7.66 0.52 0.27
N PRO A 481 8.61 -0.41 0.52
CA PRO A 481 9.19 -1.25 -0.52
C PRO A 481 8.18 -2.11 -1.29
N ARG A 482 7.16 -2.66 -0.61
CA ARG A 482 6.17 -3.55 -1.20
C ARG A 482 5.38 -2.89 -2.33
N SER A 483 5.01 -1.60 -2.18
CA SER A 483 4.32 -0.84 -3.23
C SER A 483 5.12 -0.71 -4.54
N ILE A 484 6.46 -0.83 -4.47
CA ILE A 484 7.31 -0.81 -5.67
C ILE A 484 7.50 -2.22 -6.24
N ARG A 485 7.59 -3.24 -5.39
CA ARG A 485 8.03 -4.58 -5.78
C ARG A 485 6.90 -5.50 -6.20
N TYR A 486 5.70 -5.33 -5.60
CA TYR A 486 4.65 -6.34 -5.67
C TYR A 486 3.24 -5.78 -5.89
N GLU A 487 3.05 -4.46 -5.94
CA GLU A 487 1.70 -3.91 -5.95
C GLU A 487 1.44 -3.05 -7.17
N PHE A 488 0.32 -3.32 -7.84
CA PHE A 488 -0.27 -2.36 -8.77
C PHE A 488 -0.79 -1.19 -7.97
N GLU A 489 -0.24 -0.03 -8.21
CA GLU A 489 -0.52 1.20 -7.48
C GLU A 489 -0.95 2.33 -8.39
N LEU A 490 -1.57 3.35 -7.82
CA LEU A 490 -1.91 4.57 -8.54
C LEU A 490 -1.77 5.82 -7.69
N VAL A 491 -1.51 6.93 -8.37
CA VAL A 491 -1.65 8.28 -7.80
C VAL A 491 -2.21 9.25 -8.84
N VAL A 492 -2.82 10.32 -8.34
CA VAL A 492 -3.12 11.51 -9.14
C VAL A 492 -2.25 12.66 -8.64
N SER A 493 -1.43 13.17 -9.55
CA SER A 493 -0.67 14.40 -9.33
C SER A 493 -1.49 15.60 -9.77
N ALA A 494 -1.50 16.65 -8.97
CA ALA A 494 -2.31 17.83 -9.21
C ALA A 494 -1.51 19.12 -9.10
N LEU A 495 -1.71 20.01 -10.05
CA LEU A 495 -1.30 21.41 -10.00
C LEU A 495 -2.55 22.26 -9.78
N ASP A 496 -2.98 22.37 -8.54
CA ASP A 496 -4.14 23.16 -8.10
C ASP A 496 -3.97 23.62 -6.65
N ALA A 497 -3.70 24.89 -6.45
CA ALA A 497 -3.49 25.49 -5.13
C ALA A 497 -4.70 25.34 -4.18
N ARG A 498 -5.92 25.23 -4.72
CA ARG A 498 -7.11 25.05 -3.86
C ARG A 498 -7.19 23.62 -3.33
N LEU A 499 -6.81 22.64 -4.15
CA LEU A 499 -6.69 21.25 -3.72
C LEU A 499 -5.58 21.11 -2.69
N ALA A 500 -4.37 21.64 -2.98
CA ALA A 500 -3.26 21.61 -2.05
C ALA A 500 -3.62 22.26 -0.70
N ALA A 501 -4.23 23.46 -0.71
CA ALA A 501 -4.67 24.13 0.51
C ALA A 501 -5.75 23.34 1.28
N ALA A 502 -6.60 22.55 0.62
CA ALA A 502 -7.58 21.72 1.31
C ALA A 502 -6.92 20.51 1.98
N LEU A 503 -5.94 19.88 1.33
CA LEU A 503 -5.13 18.80 1.90
C LEU A 503 -4.25 19.31 3.03
N ASP A 504 -3.61 20.48 2.88
CA ASP A 504 -2.80 21.10 3.93
C ASP A 504 -3.61 21.39 5.21
N ARG A 505 -4.88 21.83 5.07
CA ARG A 505 -5.75 21.99 6.24
C ARG A 505 -6.08 20.67 6.93
N ALA A 506 -6.33 19.61 6.17
CA ALA A 506 -6.56 18.29 6.74
C ALA A 506 -5.30 17.78 7.46
N PHE A 507 -4.15 17.86 6.79
CA PHE A 507 -2.85 17.51 7.37
C PHE A 507 -2.57 18.28 8.67
N ALA A 508 -2.80 19.59 8.69
CA ALA A 508 -2.58 20.41 9.88
C ALA A 508 -3.49 20.01 11.06
N ALA A 509 -4.74 19.63 10.78
CA ALA A 509 -5.65 19.12 11.80
C ALA A 509 -5.19 17.76 12.35
N ASP A 510 -4.73 16.86 11.48
CA ASP A 510 -4.23 15.54 11.86
C ASP A 510 -2.92 15.67 12.66
N MET A 511 -1.99 16.53 12.23
CA MET A 511 -0.75 16.81 12.97
C MET A 511 -1.02 17.42 14.36
N ALA A 512 -2.04 18.29 14.48
CA ALA A 512 -2.41 18.87 15.79
C ALA A 512 -2.96 17.80 16.76
N ALA A 513 -3.54 16.72 16.26
CA ALA A 513 -4.06 15.61 17.05
C ALA A 513 -3.01 14.50 17.27
N ALA A 514 -1.89 14.53 16.56
CA ALA A 514 -0.84 13.52 16.63
C ALA A 514 0.06 13.69 17.86
N LEU A 515 0.83 12.65 18.16
CA LEU A 515 1.95 12.73 19.11
C LEU A 515 3.15 13.35 18.40
N PRO A 516 3.60 14.55 18.80
CA PRO A 516 4.78 15.14 18.19
C PRO A 516 6.05 14.41 18.63
N VAL A 517 6.95 14.14 17.69
CA VAL A 517 8.28 13.54 17.97
C VAL A 517 9.35 14.54 17.57
N THR A 518 10.03 15.10 18.56
CA THR A 518 11.09 16.11 18.38
C THR A 518 12.48 15.57 18.69
N ASP A 519 12.56 14.42 19.38
CA ASP A 519 13.81 13.76 19.75
C ASP A 519 13.78 12.33 19.19
N PRO A 520 14.74 11.94 18.34
CA PRO A 520 14.87 10.56 17.87
C PRO A 520 14.94 9.52 18.99
N ALA A 521 15.52 9.87 20.13
CA ALA A 521 15.65 8.98 21.30
C ALA A 521 14.31 8.69 21.99
N ALA A 522 13.26 9.47 21.70
CA ALA A 522 11.90 9.23 22.21
C ALA A 522 11.15 8.15 21.44
N LEU A 523 11.68 7.68 20.31
CA LEU A 523 11.09 6.61 19.52
C LEU A 523 11.36 5.26 20.19
N ASP A 524 10.29 4.60 20.66
CA ASP A 524 10.36 3.22 21.16
C ASP A 524 10.31 2.25 19.98
N ILE A 525 11.45 2.03 19.33
CA ILE A 525 11.57 1.16 18.16
C ILE A 525 11.64 -0.29 18.65
N PRO A 526 10.66 -1.15 18.29
CA PRO A 526 10.71 -2.55 18.69
C PRO A 526 11.98 -3.23 18.18
N ASP A 527 12.74 -3.85 19.09
CA ASP A 527 13.95 -4.62 18.78
C ASP A 527 13.86 -6.02 19.35
N SER A 528 13.28 -6.93 18.59
CA SER A 528 13.23 -8.35 18.90
C SER A 528 13.91 -9.16 17.79
N PRO A 529 14.28 -10.45 18.04
CA PRO A 529 14.77 -11.30 16.97
C PRO A 529 13.85 -11.34 15.74
N LEU A 530 12.53 -11.37 15.96
CA LEU A 530 11.53 -11.35 14.89
C LEU A 530 11.56 -10.02 14.11
N THR A 531 11.59 -8.89 14.79
CA THR A 531 11.65 -7.57 14.12
C THR A 531 12.92 -7.41 13.29
N ARG A 532 14.07 -7.91 13.78
CA ARG A 532 15.32 -7.91 13.03
C ARG A 532 15.27 -8.80 11.78
N ILE A 533 14.65 -9.99 11.88
CA ILE A 533 14.40 -10.86 10.73
C ILE A 533 13.53 -10.15 9.70
N VAL A 534 12.41 -9.57 10.13
CA VAL A 534 11.49 -8.86 9.25
C VAL A 534 12.19 -7.70 8.53
N GLN A 535 12.88 -6.84 9.26
CA GLN A 535 13.59 -5.69 8.68
C GLN A 535 14.72 -6.09 7.73
N ARG A 536 15.40 -7.19 7.99
CA ARG A 536 16.57 -7.60 7.21
C ARG A 536 16.20 -8.48 6.01
N TYR A 537 15.29 -9.43 6.20
CA TYR A 537 15.03 -10.50 5.23
C TYR A 537 13.67 -10.40 4.53
N LEU A 538 12.74 -9.59 5.04
CA LEU A 538 11.44 -9.38 4.46
C LEU A 538 11.24 -7.92 4.02
N TYR A 539 12.32 -7.19 3.80
CA TYR A 539 12.27 -5.76 3.53
C TYR A 539 11.41 -5.41 2.31
N ASN A 540 11.44 -6.22 1.24
CA ASN A 540 10.62 -5.96 0.06
C ASN A 540 9.12 -6.25 0.29
N GLN A 541 8.77 -6.91 1.39
CA GLN A 541 7.39 -7.23 1.76
C GLN A 541 6.77 -6.22 2.75
N LEU A 542 7.60 -5.30 3.20
CA LEU A 542 7.19 -4.27 4.16
C LEU A 542 6.58 -3.07 3.46
#